data_7c645bfc7eb0298081ad91f7472a9ac4
#
_entry.id   7c645bfc7eb0298081ad91f7472a9ac4
#
_cell.length_a   1.000
_cell.length_b   1.000
_cell.length_c   1.000
_cell.angle_alpha   90.00
_cell.angle_beta   90.00
_cell.angle_gamma   90.00
#
_symmetry.space_group_name_H-M   'P 1'
#
loop_
_entity.id
_entity.type
_entity.pdbx_description
1 polymer ?
#
loop_
_entity_poly.entity_id
_entity_poly.type
_entity_poly.pdbx_seq_one_letter_code
_entity_poly.pdbx_strand_id
1 'polypeptide(L)'
;FWKELLRDEGYTIGRLDSRYKGIDSKDSGVYPEYNAEYDSWNHSFTPAMNSYIKEILNFQTDVKYNTYARGELSVRPWDSENYPTRRNFRLAIAQNPFLNVLVQSGYYDGATTFSAGKYTIQQVDPSGKLQERFTFKGYESGHMMYLRREDLQKSNQDLRDFILKTITQNKSAKY
;
A
#
# COMPACT_ATOMS: atom_id res chain seq x y z
N PHE A 1 18.44 4.42 -2.42
CA PHE A 1 17.71 4.37 -3.69
C PHE A 1 17.04 5.71 -4.01
N TRP A 2 16.14 6.23 -3.16
CA TRP A 2 15.35 7.45 -3.45
C TRP A 2 16.17 8.71 -3.68
N LYS A 3 17.36 8.81 -3.08
CA LYS A 3 18.29 9.92 -3.24
C LYS A 3 19.38 9.63 -4.27
N GLU A 4 19.51 8.40 -4.75
CA GLU A 4 20.59 8.01 -5.66
C GLU A 4 20.20 7.99 -7.11
N LEU A 5 18.95 7.65 -7.41
CA LEU A 5 18.49 7.42 -8.77
C LEU A 5 18.66 8.65 -9.68
N LEU A 6 18.41 9.85 -9.15
CA LEU A 6 18.51 11.10 -9.88
C LEU A 6 19.52 12.08 -9.24
N ARG A 7 20.49 11.56 -8.49
CA ARG A 7 21.49 12.38 -7.80
C ARG A 7 22.28 13.28 -8.76
N ASP A 8 22.71 12.74 -9.86
CA ASP A 8 23.49 13.49 -10.87
C ASP A 8 22.67 14.58 -11.57
N GLU A 9 21.34 14.50 -11.49
CA GLU A 9 20.41 15.53 -11.95
C GLU A 9 20.05 16.54 -10.85
N GLY A 10 20.53 16.35 -9.60
CA GLY A 10 20.22 17.18 -8.44
C GLY A 10 18.82 16.94 -7.85
N TYR A 11 18.23 15.77 -8.09
CA TYR A 11 16.88 15.45 -7.60
C TYR A 11 16.86 14.25 -6.67
N THR A 12 15.85 14.24 -5.79
CA THR A 12 15.38 13.06 -5.08
C THR A 12 14.05 12.61 -5.63
N ILE A 13 13.67 11.36 -5.39
CA ILE A 13 12.36 10.84 -5.76
C ILE A 13 11.53 10.51 -4.53
N GLY A 14 10.21 10.54 -4.68
CA GLY A 14 9.26 10.17 -3.64
C GLY A 14 9.37 8.69 -3.26
N ARG A 15 9.21 8.42 -1.97
CA ARG A 15 9.23 7.06 -1.43
C ARG A 15 7.90 6.33 -1.68
N LEU A 16 6.79 7.02 -1.50
CA LEU A 16 5.44 6.47 -1.68
C LEU A 16 4.97 6.57 -3.14
N ASP A 17 5.58 7.46 -3.92
CA ASP A 17 5.39 7.54 -5.37
C ASP A 17 6.64 8.11 -6.04
N SER A 18 7.40 7.25 -6.68
CA SER A 18 8.70 7.59 -7.28
C SER A 18 8.61 8.51 -8.50
N ARG A 19 7.42 8.86 -8.96
CA ARG A 19 7.21 9.86 -10.03
C ARG A 19 7.35 11.29 -9.53
N TYR A 20 7.21 11.52 -8.22
CA TYR A 20 7.42 12.83 -7.63
C TYR A 20 8.90 13.10 -7.45
N LYS A 21 9.33 14.29 -7.87
CA LYS A 21 10.71 14.76 -7.71
C LYS A 21 10.77 15.84 -6.64
N GLY A 22 11.85 15.85 -5.88
CA GLY A 22 12.16 16.87 -4.89
C GLY A 22 13.61 17.31 -5.00
N ILE A 23 13.95 18.43 -4.37
CA ILE A 23 15.30 18.98 -4.29
C ILE A 23 15.72 19.02 -2.84
N ASP A 24 16.79 18.31 -2.50
CA ASP A 24 17.41 18.37 -1.17
C ASP A 24 18.43 19.52 -1.11
N SER A 25 18.73 19.97 0.11
CA SER A 25 19.78 20.97 0.34
C SER A 25 21.17 20.43 0.05
N LYS A 26 21.35 19.10 0.04
CA LYS A 26 22.62 18.40 -0.19
C LYS A 26 22.41 17.20 -1.10
N ASP A 27 23.31 17.01 -2.03
CA ASP A 27 23.32 15.80 -2.90
C ASP A 27 23.82 14.55 -2.17
N SER A 28 24.58 14.74 -1.08
CA SER A 28 25.12 13.65 -0.26
C SER A 28 24.08 13.02 0.67
N GLY A 29 24.36 11.81 1.13
CA GLY A 29 23.51 11.07 2.07
C GLY A 29 22.70 9.98 1.42
N VAL A 30 22.03 9.19 2.26
CA VAL A 30 21.24 8.00 1.84
C VAL A 30 19.76 8.30 1.74
N TYR A 31 19.26 9.17 2.61
CA TYR A 31 17.85 9.50 2.72
C TYR A 31 17.57 10.93 2.28
N PRO A 32 16.47 11.16 1.57
CA PRO A 32 15.95 12.51 1.33
C PRO A 32 15.61 13.22 2.64
N GLU A 33 15.69 14.55 2.65
CA GLU A 33 15.31 15.38 3.80
C GLU A 33 13.79 15.35 4.04
N TYR A 34 13.02 15.11 2.99
CA TYR A 34 11.57 15.02 3.03
C TYR A 34 11.05 14.07 1.95
N ASN A 35 9.77 13.74 2.00
CA ASN A 35 9.10 12.95 0.97
C ASN A 35 8.42 13.89 -0.03
N ALA A 36 8.96 14.00 -1.24
CA ALA A 36 8.49 14.93 -2.27
C ALA A 36 7.01 14.73 -2.62
N GLU A 37 6.55 13.49 -2.67
CA GLU A 37 5.14 13.16 -2.90
C GLU A 37 4.24 13.60 -1.76
N TYR A 38 4.70 13.42 -0.52
CA TYR A 38 3.93 13.75 0.66
C TYR A 38 3.66 15.24 0.78
N ASP A 39 4.66 16.07 0.55
CA ASP A 39 4.51 17.51 0.59
C ASP A 39 3.56 18.04 -0.51
N SER A 40 3.49 17.31 -1.64
CA SER A 40 2.60 17.68 -2.74
C SER A 40 1.11 17.46 -2.45
N TRP A 41 0.74 16.55 -1.57
CA TRP A 41 -0.67 16.14 -1.35
C TRP A 41 -1.17 16.30 0.08
N ASN A 42 -0.28 16.29 1.08
CA ASN A 42 -0.67 16.36 2.49
C ASN A 42 -1.50 17.60 2.84
N HIS A 43 -1.23 18.72 2.19
CA HIS A 43 -1.97 19.97 2.40
C HIS A 43 -3.46 19.85 2.04
N SER A 44 -3.85 18.89 1.19
CA SER A 44 -5.23 18.65 0.79
C SER A 44 -5.99 17.73 1.74
N PHE A 45 -5.30 16.82 2.43
CA PHE A 45 -5.97 15.81 3.26
C PHE A 45 -6.58 16.38 4.53
N THR A 46 -5.90 17.25 5.23
CA THR A 46 -6.41 17.81 6.49
C THR A 46 -7.70 18.62 6.30
N PRO A 47 -7.79 19.57 5.38
CA PRO A 47 -9.04 20.31 5.16
C PRO A 47 -10.15 19.39 4.61
N ALA A 48 -9.83 18.48 3.69
CA ALA A 48 -10.83 17.56 3.15
C ALA A 48 -11.41 16.63 4.22
N MET A 49 -10.57 16.10 5.12
CA MET A 49 -11.04 15.26 6.21
C MET A 49 -11.87 16.05 7.22
N ASN A 50 -11.48 17.28 7.56
CA ASN A 50 -12.25 18.12 8.47
C ASN A 50 -13.64 18.45 7.90
N SER A 51 -13.73 18.78 6.61
CA SER A 51 -15.01 19.00 5.94
C SER A 51 -15.85 17.72 5.94
N TYR A 52 -15.27 16.60 5.56
CA TYR A 52 -15.94 15.31 5.52
C TYR A 52 -16.52 14.91 6.91
N ILE A 53 -15.72 15.01 7.95
CA ILE A 53 -16.13 14.66 9.33
C ILE A 53 -17.30 15.55 9.78
N LYS A 54 -17.18 16.87 9.55
CA LYS A 54 -18.17 17.85 10.05
C LYS A 54 -19.43 17.91 9.21
N GLU A 55 -19.30 17.90 7.89
CA GLU A 55 -20.41 18.16 6.97
C GLU A 55 -21.11 16.87 6.52
N ILE A 56 -20.37 15.79 6.33
CA ILE A 56 -20.92 14.54 5.81
C ILE A 56 -21.27 13.58 6.97
N LEU A 57 -20.33 13.39 7.92
CA LEU A 57 -20.55 12.51 9.07
C LEU A 57 -21.28 13.22 10.21
N ASN A 58 -21.49 14.52 10.13
CA ASN A 58 -22.13 15.37 11.15
C ASN A 58 -21.52 15.17 12.56
N PHE A 59 -20.22 14.96 12.62
CA PHE A 59 -19.47 14.77 13.86
C PHE A 59 -18.74 16.05 14.24
N GLN A 60 -19.13 16.68 15.34
CA GLN A 60 -18.53 17.91 15.85
C GLN A 60 -17.42 17.58 16.84
N THR A 61 -16.22 18.10 16.59
CA THR A 61 -15.06 17.92 17.46
C THR A 61 -14.07 19.06 17.30
N ASP A 62 -13.40 19.42 18.38
CA ASP A 62 -12.29 20.35 18.42
C ASP A 62 -10.92 19.63 18.31
N VAL A 63 -10.93 18.31 18.25
CA VAL A 63 -9.72 17.50 18.10
C VAL A 63 -9.12 17.74 16.71
N LYS A 64 -7.85 18.12 16.68
CA LYS A 64 -7.12 18.32 15.43
C LYS A 64 -6.94 16.99 14.70
N TYR A 65 -7.36 16.93 13.44
CA TYR A 65 -7.00 15.81 12.58
C TYR A 65 -5.49 15.80 12.30
N ASN A 66 -4.86 14.66 12.55
CA ASN A 66 -3.47 14.42 12.22
C ASN A 66 -3.38 13.33 11.15
N THR A 67 -2.78 13.65 10.02
CA THR A 67 -2.57 12.70 8.91
C THR A 67 -1.72 11.50 9.35
N TYR A 68 -0.78 11.73 10.27
CA TYR A 68 -0.01 10.66 10.90
C TYR A 68 -0.26 10.63 12.40
N ALA A 69 -0.62 9.46 12.90
CA ALA A 69 -0.70 9.23 14.34
C ALA A 69 0.70 9.32 14.98
N ARG A 70 0.79 9.99 16.12
CA ARG A 70 2.04 10.19 16.88
C ARG A 70 1.81 9.82 18.35
N GLY A 71 2.90 9.51 19.06
CA GLY A 71 2.85 9.16 20.47
C GLY A 71 2.11 7.84 20.72
N GLU A 72 1.23 7.81 21.69
CA GLU A 72 0.47 6.62 22.09
C GLU A 72 -0.46 6.07 20.99
N LEU A 73 -0.91 6.93 20.09
CA LEU A 73 -1.75 6.56 18.94
C LEU A 73 -0.94 6.12 17.72
N SER A 74 0.38 6.00 17.84
CA SER A 74 1.21 5.58 16.73
C SER A 74 0.94 4.11 16.35
N VAL A 75 1.17 3.77 15.08
CA VAL A 75 1.03 2.38 14.58
C VAL A 75 2.19 1.47 15.02
N ARG A 76 3.22 1.99 15.70
CA ARG A 76 4.39 1.23 16.14
C ARG A 76 4.08 -0.02 16.97
N PRO A 77 3.05 -0.05 17.86
CA PRO A 77 2.69 -1.28 18.56
C PRO A 77 2.26 -2.42 17.65
N TRP A 78 1.84 -2.11 16.42
CA TRP A 78 1.44 -3.09 15.40
C TRP A 78 2.60 -3.55 14.52
N ASP A 79 3.68 -2.77 14.49
CA ASP A 79 4.88 -3.01 13.71
C ASP A 79 5.96 -3.66 14.59
N SER A 80 5.68 -4.86 15.08
CA SER A 80 6.63 -5.57 15.92
C SER A 80 7.48 -6.50 15.06
N GLU A 81 8.80 -6.34 15.14
CA GLU A 81 9.78 -7.18 14.44
C GLU A 81 9.65 -8.67 14.75
N ASN A 82 9.04 -9.00 15.88
CA ASN A 82 8.85 -10.37 16.36
C ASN A 82 7.54 -11.03 15.91
N TYR A 83 6.72 -10.35 15.10
CA TYR A 83 5.46 -10.92 14.65
C TYR A 83 5.69 -11.88 13.47
N PRO A 84 5.39 -13.18 13.60
CA PRO A 84 5.62 -14.16 12.53
C PRO A 84 4.52 -14.06 11.45
N THR A 85 4.29 -12.86 10.89
CA THR A 85 3.19 -12.58 9.97
C THR A 85 3.19 -13.52 8.77
N ARG A 86 4.36 -13.79 8.17
CA ARG A 86 4.49 -14.72 7.04
C ARG A 86 4.06 -16.12 7.41
N ARG A 87 4.47 -16.61 8.58
CA ARG A 87 4.09 -17.93 9.09
C ARG A 87 2.59 -18.01 9.35
N ASN A 88 2.03 -16.99 9.99
CA ASN A 88 0.60 -16.94 10.29
C ASN A 88 -0.23 -16.87 9.00
N PHE A 89 0.22 -16.10 8.00
CA PHE A 89 -0.42 -16.05 6.70
C PHE A 89 -0.40 -17.40 5.98
N ARG A 90 0.75 -18.08 6.00
CA ARG A 90 0.85 -19.45 5.44
C ARG A 90 -0.11 -20.41 6.13
N LEU A 91 -0.19 -20.39 7.45
CA LEU A 91 -1.11 -21.23 8.23
C LEU A 91 -2.57 -20.88 7.90
N ALA A 92 -2.90 -19.61 7.81
CA ALA A 92 -4.26 -19.18 7.46
C ALA A 92 -4.69 -19.71 6.08
N ILE A 93 -3.82 -19.63 5.07
CA ILE A 93 -4.12 -20.17 3.74
C ILE A 93 -4.21 -21.72 3.75
N ALA A 94 -3.33 -22.38 4.49
CA ALA A 94 -3.33 -23.83 4.58
C ALA A 94 -4.58 -24.39 5.27
N GLN A 95 -5.07 -23.69 6.30
CA GLN A 95 -6.24 -24.09 7.08
C GLN A 95 -7.58 -23.69 6.45
N ASN A 96 -7.56 -22.77 5.49
CA ASN A 96 -8.77 -22.27 4.84
C ASN A 96 -8.73 -22.56 3.34
N PRO A 97 -9.27 -23.72 2.91
CA PRO A 97 -9.17 -24.18 1.53
C PRO A 97 -9.86 -23.26 0.50
N PHE A 98 -10.79 -22.41 0.96
CA PHE A 98 -11.50 -21.46 0.11
C PHE A 98 -10.93 -20.05 0.14
N LEU A 99 -9.88 -19.81 0.94
CA LEU A 99 -9.25 -18.50 1.02
C LEU A 99 -8.52 -18.18 -0.30
N ASN A 100 -8.95 -17.08 -0.91
CA ASN A 100 -8.27 -16.47 -2.05
C ASN A 100 -7.71 -15.12 -1.64
N VAL A 101 -6.65 -14.67 -2.29
CA VAL A 101 -5.91 -13.46 -1.95
C VAL A 101 -5.72 -12.59 -3.18
N LEU A 102 -6.18 -11.35 -3.10
CA LEU A 102 -5.89 -10.32 -4.09
C LEU A 102 -4.79 -9.40 -3.56
N VAL A 103 -3.72 -9.27 -4.32
CA VAL A 103 -2.62 -8.34 -4.07
C VAL A 103 -2.70 -7.23 -5.11
N GLN A 104 -2.93 -6.01 -4.63
CA GLN A 104 -2.99 -4.81 -5.46
C GLN A 104 -1.81 -3.90 -5.11
N SER A 105 -1.07 -3.42 -6.11
CA SER A 105 0.13 -2.59 -5.90
C SER A 105 0.31 -1.58 -7.02
N GLY A 106 0.79 -0.38 -6.68
CA GLY A 106 1.26 0.60 -7.64
C GLY A 106 2.67 0.26 -8.12
N TYR A 107 2.96 0.45 -9.40
CA TYR A 107 4.29 0.18 -9.98
C TYR A 107 5.36 1.15 -9.49
N TYR A 108 4.96 2.36 -9.08
CA TYR A 108 5.85 3.42 -8.61
C TYR A 108 5.95 3.51 -7.08
N ASP A 109 5.41 2.51 -6.37
CA ASP A 109 5.53 2.41 -4.92
C ASP A 109 6.93 1.95 -4.52
N GLY A 110 7.73 2.85 -3.95
CA GLY A 110 9.06 2.54 -3.42
C GLY A 110 9.06 2.07 -1.97
N ALA A 111 7.91 2.14 -1.27
CA ALA A 111 7.78 1.69 0.12
C ALA A 111 7.39 0.21 0.22
N THR A 112 6.39 -0.20 -0.55
CA THR A 112 5.91 -1.59 -0.65
C THR A 112 5.85 -2.00 -2.11
N THR A 113 7.01 -2.31 -2.66
CA THR A 113 7.16 -2.50 -4.10
C THR A 113 6.35 -3.70 -4.62
N PHE A 114 5.86 -3.58 -5.84
CA PHE A 114 5.15 -4.64 -6.54
C PHE A 114 5.90 -5.99 -6.52
N SER A 115 7.21 -5.94 -6.70
CA SER A 115 8.06 -7.13 -6.67
C SER A 115 8.17 -7.75 -5.27
N ALA A 116 8.21 -6.93 -4.21
CA ALA A 116 8.23 -7.42 -2.84
C ALA A 116 6.94 -8.18 -2.48
N GLY A 117 5.79 -7.71 -2.96
CA GLY A 117 4.52 -8.42 -2.81
C GLY A 117 4.56 -9.81 -3.44
N LYS A 118 5.02 -9.91 -4.69
CA LYS A 118 5.20 -11.20 -5.37
C LYS A 118 6.19 -12.11 -4.65
N TYR A 119 7.34 -11.58 -4.24
CA TYR A 119 8.35 -12.34 -3.49
C TYR A 119 7.79 -12.89 -2.18
N THR A 120 7.04 -12.08 -1.44
CA THR A 120 6.41 -12.51 -0.19
C THR A 120 5.48 -13.71 -0.41
N ILE A 121 4.66 -13.65 -1.45
CA ILE A 121 3.75 -14.77 -1.79
C ILE A 121 4.54 -16.03 -2.19
N GLN A 122 5.61 -15.89 -2.95
CA GLN A 122 6.48 -17.04 -3.28
C GLN A 122 7.08 -17.69 -2.03
N GLN A 123 7.42 -16.91 -1.01
CA GLN A 123 7.91 -17.41 0.28
C GLN A 123 6.79 -18.04 1.14
N VAL A 124 5.54 -17.67 0.93
CA VAL A 124 4.37 -18.29 1.60
C VAL A 124 4.03 -19.63 0.97
N ASP A 125 4.17 -19.75 -0.34
CA ASP A 125 3.92 -20.97 -1.11
C ASP A 125 5.12 -21.38 -1.98
N PRO A 126 6.23 -21.82 -1.37
CA PRO A 126 7.44 -22.17 -2.11
C PRO A 126 7.27 -23.39 -3.02
N SER A 127 6.28 -24.22 -2.77
CA SER A 127 5.95 -25.38 -3.62
C SER A 127 5.09 -25.04 -4.83
N GLY A 128 4.52 -23.83 -4.88
CA GLY A 128 3.63 -23.38 -5.95
C GLY A 128 2.26 -24.06 -5.99
N LYS A 129 1.90 -24.84 -4.97
CA LYS A 129 0.64 -25.61 -4.95
C LYS A 129 -0.61 -24.76 -4.77
N LEU A 130 -0.44 -23.52 -4.26
CA LEU A 130 -1.52 -22.61 -3.94
C LEU A 130 -1.58 -21.41 -4.90
N GLN A 131 -0.81 -21.43 -5.99
CA GLN A 131 -0.69 -20.29 -6.93
C GLN A 131 -2.04 -19.83 -7.50
N GLU A 132 -2.96 -20.73 -7.74
CA GLU A 132 -4.30 -20.43 -8.25
C GLU A 132 -5.14 -19.56 -7.30
N ARG A 133 -4.76 -19.50 -6.01
CA ARG A 133 -5.45 -18.71 -4.98
C ARG A 133 -4.98 -17.27 -4.91
N PHE A 134 -3.89 -16.94 -5.61
CA PHE A 134 -3.32 -15.59 -5.61
C PHE A 134 -3.61 -14.87 -6.92
N THR A 135 -4.12 -13.67 -6.78
CA THR A 135 -4.34 -12.76 -7.91
C THR A 135 -3.51 -11.51 -7.69
N PHE A 136 -2.70 -11.12 -8.68
CA PHE A 136 -1.88 -9.92 -8.63
C PHE A 136 -2.38 -8.89 -9.63
N LYS A 137 -2.54 -7.66 -9.18
CA LYS A 137 -2.93 -6.52 -10.01
C LYS A 137 -1.97 -5.36 -9.78
N GLY A 138 -1.51 -4.79 -10.88
CA GLY A 138 -0.61 -3.64 -10.88
C GLY A 138 -1.24 -2.42 -11.53
N TYR A 139 -0.88 -1.22 -11.03
CA TYR A 139 -1.44 0.06 -11.44
C TYR A 139 -0.35 1.09 -11.72
N GLU A 140 -0.62 2.02 -12.63
CA GLU A 140 0.26 3.14 -12.98
C GLU A 140 0.28 4.24 -11.90
N SER A 141 0.41 3.83 -10.65
CA SER A 141 0.34 4.64 -9.45
C SER A 141 1.44 4.28 -8.47
N GLY A 142 1.61 5.10 -7.45
CA GLY A 142 2.40 4.79 -6.26
C GLY A 142 1.59 4.04 -5.20
N HIS A 143 1.98 4.21 -3.93
CA HIS A 143 1.41 3.55 -2.76
C HIS A 143 -0.09 3.82 -2.59
N MET A 144 -0.52 5.05 -2.82
CA MET A 144 -1.93 5.45 -2.80
C MET A 144 -2.51 5.43 -4.22
N MET A 145 -2.78 4.23 -4.75
CA MET A 145 -3.25 4.04 -6.11
C MET A 145 -4.60 4.73 -6.38
N TYR A 146 -5.39 4.99 -5.35
CA TYR A 146 -6.68 5.68 -5.44
C TYR A 146 -6.57 7.19 -5.71
N LEU A 147 -5.37 7.79 -5.64
CA LEU A 147 -5.17 9.20 -6.00
C LEU A 147 -5.25 9.44 -7.51
N ARG A 148 -4.93 8.42 -8.32
CA ARG A 148 -5.12 8.47 -9.76
C ARG A 148 -6.50 7.91 -10.11
N ARG A 149 -7.36 8.75 -10.71
CA ARG A 149 -8.77 8.42 -10.95
C ARG A 149 -8.96 7.13 -11.76
N GLU A 150 -8.17 6.94 -12.80
CA GLU A 150 -8.21 5.74 -13.65
C GLU A 150 -7.88 4.48 -12.86
N ASP A 151 -6.87 4.56 -11.98
CA ASP A 151 -6.46 3.44 -11.14
C ASP A 151 -7.43 3.19 -9.99
N LEU A 152 -8.07 4.23 -9.44
CA LEU A 152 -9.18 4.07 -8.50
C LEU A 152 -10.32 3.27 -9.13
N GLN A 153 -10.73 3.62 -10.35
CA GLN A 153 -11.80 2.91 -11.07
C GLN A 153 -11.39 1.47 -11.39
N LYS A 154 -10.16 1.29 -11.92
CA LYS A 154 -9.64 -0.03 -12.28
C LYS A 154 -9.47 -0.93 -11.06
N SER A 155 -8.92 -0.42 -9.97
CA SER A 155 -8.73 -1.21 -8.73
C SER A 155 -10.05 -1.63 -8.10
N ASN A 156 -11.06 -0.75 -8.15
CA ASN A 156 -12.40 -1.07 -7.70
C ASN A 156 -13.04 -2.17 -8.58
N GLN A 157 -12.89 -2.07 -9.90
CA GLN A 157 -13.41 -3.10 -10.82
C GLN A 157 -12.68 -4.44 -10.59
N ASP A 158 -11.35 -4.44 -10.49
CA ASP A 158 -10.56 -5.64 -10.21
C ASP A 158 -10.97 -6.30 -8.87
N LEU A 159 -11.27 -5.50 -7.84
CA LEU A 159 -11.77 -6.00 -6.56
C LEU A 159 -13.16 -6.65 -6.72
N ARG A 160 -14.08 -6.02 -7.45
CA ARG A 160 -15.42 -6.57 -7.73
C ARG A 160 -15.33 -7.91 -8.47
N ASP A 161 -14.51 -7.95 -9.52
CA ASP A 161 -14.31 -9.16 -10.32
C ASP A 161 -13.69 -10.29 -9.48
N PHE A 162 -12.73 -9.95 -8.62
CA PHE A 162 -12.14 -10.90 -7.68
C PHE A 162 -13.18 -11.47 -6.70
N ILE A 163 -14.02 -10.62 -6.10
CA ILE A 163 -15.08 -11.06 -5.18
C ILE A 163 -16.06 -11.97 -5.93
N LEU A 164 -16.58 -11.55 -7.08
CA LEU A 164 -17.53 -12.33 -7.88
C LEU A 164 -16.94 -13.69 -8.27
N LYS A 165 -15.69 -13.71 -8.71
CA LYS A 165 -14.98 -14.95 -9.06
C LYS A 165 -14.89 -15.88 -7.86
N THR A 166 -14.62 -15.38 -6.67
CA THR A 166 -14.38 -16.21 -5.48
C THR A 166 -15.66 -16.76 -4.86
N ILE A 167 -16.76 -15.98 -4.83
CA ILE A 167 -18.04 -16.41 -4.28
C ILE A 167 -18.83 -17.34 -5.19
N THR A 168 -18.62 -17.26 -6.51
CA THR A 168 -19.31 -18.12 -7.50
C THR A 168 -18.61 -19.46 -7.73
N GLN A 169 -17.43 -19.65 -7.17
CA GLN A 169 -16.72 -20.92 -7.28
C GLN A 169 -17.27 -21.94 -6.28
N ASN A 170 -18.34 -22.66 -6.66
CA ASN A 170 -18.80 -23.89 -5.99
C ASN A 170 -17.75 -25.01 -6.18
N LYS A 171 -16.57 -24.86 -5.59
CA LYS A 171 -15.51 -25.88 -5.65
C LYS A 171 -15.50 -26.66 -4.35
N SER A 172 -15.31 -27.99 -4.47
CA SER A 172 -14.96 -28.82 -3.32
C SER A 172 -13.66 -28.30 -2.69
N ALA A 173 -13.58 -28.36 -1.36
CA ALA A 173 -12.36 -28.01 -0.66
C ALA A 173 -11.18 -28.81 -1.18
N LYS A 174 -10.12 -28.15 -1.59
CA LYS A 174 -8.85 -28.79 -1.92
C LYS A 174 -7.90 -28.57 -0.75
N TYR A 175 -7.55 -29.63 -0.09
CA TYR A 175 -6.57 -29.67 0.98
C TYR A 175 -5.19 -30.08 0.43
#